data_5dcc6022443948c534ee57595ef5810f
#
_entry.id   5dcc6022443948c534ee57595ef5810f
#
_cell.length_a   1.000
_cell.length_b   1.000
_cell.length_c   1.000
_cell.angle_alpha   90.00
_cell.angle_beta   90.00
_cell.angle_gamma   90.00
#
_symmetry.space_group_name_H-M   'P 1'
#
loop_
_entity.id
_entity.type
_entity.pdbx_description
1 polymer ?
#
loop_
_entity_poly.entity_id
_entity_poly.type
_entity_poly.pdbx_seq_one_letter_code
_entity_poly.pdbx_strand_id
1 'polypeptide(L)'
;SAKTTRNAHGEVEIAGVGVSAIKERFGTPTFVIDEEDFRSRARLFRDTFERAFAPLAGVDMSYASKAFLSTAIARWVREEGLGLDVCSGGELAIALRAGSDASRLTFHGNNKSDAELALAVETGVGRIVIDSLDEIDRLNAIAARLGTSQPVLLRVTSGVEAHTHEFISTAHEDQKFGISITTGDALEAIRRVEAADALRFEGLHSHIGSQIFDTNGFEVAARRVLALAKEGREAIG
;
A
#
# COMPACT_ATOMS: atom_id res chain seq x y z
N SER A 1 -11.04 7.78 18.51
CA SER A 1 -9.75 7.94 19.22
C SER A 1 -9.80 7.24 20.56
N ALA A 2 -8.72 6.59 20.94
CA ALA A 2 -8.58 5.96 22.27
C ALA A 2 -8.58 7.01 23.42
N LYS A 3 -8.35 8.28 23.10
CA LYS A 3 -8.36 9.41 24.01
C LYS A 3 -9.66 10.26 23.93
N THR A 4 -10.74 9.67 23.44
CA THR A 4 -12.07 10.31 23.49
C THR A 4 -12.66 10.07 24.87
N THR A 5 -12.89 11.15 25.61
CA THR A 5 -13.39 11.14 27.00
C THR A 5 -14.59 12.08 27.15
N ARG A 6 -15.19 12.09 28.34
CA ARG A 6 -16.12 13.15 28.78
C ARG A 6 -15.50 13.91 29.94
N ASN A 7 -15.57 15.23 29.86
CA ASN A 7 -15.12 16.06 30.98
C ASN A 7 -16.16 16.13 32.10
N ALA A 8 -15.85 16.85 33.16
CA ALA A 8 -16.71 17.00 34.33
C ALA A 8 -18.09 17.64 34.02
N HIS A 9 -18.23 18.32 32.91
CA HIS A 9 -19.48 18.91 32.44
C HIS A 9 -20.26 18.03 31.47
N GLY A 10 -19.77 16.78 31.21
CA GLY A 10 -20.39 15.82 30.29
C GLY A 10 -20.09 16.08 28.80
N GLU A 11 -19.28 17.08 28.48
CA GLU A 11 -18.86 17.38 27.12
C GLU A 11 -17.86 16.33 26.62
N VAL A 12 -17.97 15.94 25.35
CA VAL A 12 -16.99 15.07 24.70
C VAL A 12 -15.71 15.84 24.42
N GLU A 13 -14.59 15.25 24.80
CA GLU A 13 -13.25 15.74 24.48
C GLU A 13 -12.50 14.71 23.63
N ILE A 14 -11.77 15.21 22.62
CA ILE A 14 -10.88 14.43 21.77
C ILE A 14 -9.46 14.93 22.05
N ALA A 15 -8.62 14.05 22.59
CA ALA A 15 -7.26 14.38 23.03
C ALA A 15 -7.20 15.64 23.95
N GLY A 16 -8.18 15.78 24.86
CA GLY A 16 -8.27 16.89 25.79
C GLY A 16 -8.84 18.19 25.22
N VAL A 17 -9.33 18.19 23.97
CA VAL A 17 -9.97 19.34 23.36
C VAL A 17 -11.48 19.12 23.28
N GLY A 18 -12.28 20.01 23.89
CA GLY A 18 -13.73 19.94 23.86
C GLY A 18 -14.31 20.15 22.47
N VAL A 19 -15.34 19.36 22.11
CA VAL A 19 -15.98 19.46 20.77
C VAL A 19 -16.62 20.83 20.53
N SER A 20 -17.06 21.53 21.58
CA SER A 20 -17.58 22.91 21.47
C SER A 20 -16.50 23.89 21.00
N ALA A 21 -15.29 23.80 21.54
CA ALA A 21 -14.16 24.62 21.11
C ALA A 21 -13.74 24.30 19.66
N ILE A 22 -13.78 23.03 19.27
CA ILE A 22 -13.52 22.62 17.88
C ILE A 22 -14.57 23.22 16.94
N LYS A 23 -15.85 23.10 17.31
CA LYS A 23 -16.97 23.69 16.55
C LYS A 23 -16.84 25.20 16.41
N GLU A 24 -16.53 25.91 17.50
CA GLU A 24 -16.37 27.35 17.49
C GLU A 24 -15.25 27.79 16.55
N ARG A 25 -14.14 27.09 16.56
CA ARG A 25 -12.95 27.46 15.78
C ARG A 25 -13.03 27.05 14.31
N PHE A 26 -13.61 25.90 14.01
CA PHE A 26 -13.55 25.29 12.67
C PHE A 26 -14.92 25.09 12.02
N GLY A 27 -16.00 25.27 12.75
CA GLY A 27 -17.35 25.02 12.28
C GLY A 27 -17.73 23.52 12.25
N THR A 28 -18.84 23.24 11.57
CA THR A 28 -19.34 21.87 11.32
C THR A 28 -19.86 21.76 9.89
N PRO A 29 -19.73 20.59 9.22
CA PRO A 29 -19.08 19.37 9.71
C PRO A 29 -17.54 19.47 9.71
N THR A 30 -16.87 18.80 10.64
CA THR A 30 -15.40 18.79 10.77
C THR A 30 -14.90 17.39 11.12
N PHE A 31 -13.90 16.91 10.38
CA PHE A 31 -13.15 15.72 10.76
C PHE A 31 -12.04 16.10 11.74
N VAL A 32 -11.90 15.31 12.80
CA VAL A 32 -10.88 15.51 13.83
C VAL A 32 -9.96 14.31 13.84
N ILE A 33 -8.66 14.54 13.71
CA ILE A 33 -7.63 13.51 13.78
C ILE A 33 -6.80 13.78 15.03
N ASP A 34 -6.76 12.78 15.91
CA ASP A 34 -5.89 12.77 17.08
C ASP A 34 -4.50 12.28 16.65
N GLU A 35 -3.52 13.18 16.70
CA GLU A 35 -2.14 12.89 16.27
C GLU A 35 -1.53 11.74 17.09
N GLU A 36 -1.70 11.75 18.41
CA GLU A 36 -1.09 10.72 19.26
C GLU A 36 -1.78 9.37 19.11
N ASP A 37 -3.11 9.33 18.88
CA ASP A 37 -3.81 8.09 18.56
C ASP A 37 -3.31 7.51 17.22
N PHE A 38 -3.11 8.37 16.21
CA PHE A 38 -2.54 7.97 14.93
C PHE A 38 -1.12 7.41 15.09
N ARG A 39 -0.23 8.18 15.75
CA ARG A 39 1.17 7.79 15.93
C ARG A 39 1.34 6.55 16.79
N SER A 40 0.57 6.41 17.87
CA SER A 40 0.64 5.22 18.72
C SER A 40 0.19 3.95 17.99
N ARG A 41 -0.80 4.04 17.11
CA ARG A 41 -1.19 2.92 16.25
C ARG A 41 -0.12 2.58 15.22
N ALA A 42 0.48 3.58 14.59
CA ALA A 42 1.58 3.39 13.65
C ALA A 42 2.75 2.64 14.32
N ARG A 43 3.17 3.09 15.51
CA ARG A 43 4.20 2.40 16.32
C ARG A 43 3.79 0.97 16.68
N LEU A 44 2.54 0.77 17.14
CA LEU A 44 2.05 -0.55 17.51
C LEU A 44 2.15 -1.55 16.35
N PHE A 45 1.72 -1.17 15.16
CA PHE A 45 1.82 -2.04 13.98
C PHE A 45 3.28 -2.30 13.62
N ARG A 46 4.11 -1.26 13.47
CA ARG A 46 5.53 -1.40 13.17
C ARG A 46 6.21 -2.36 14.15
N ASP A 47 6.16 -2.06 15.44
CA ASP A 47 6.89 -2.80 16.47
C ASP A 47 6.39 -4.26 16.60
N THR A 48 5.10 -4.50 16.31
CA THR A 48 4.53 -5.85 16.34
C THR A 48 5.06 -6.69 15.17
N PHE A 49 5.03 -6.15 13.96
CA PHE A 49 5.51 -6.85 12.78
C PHE A 49 7.04 -7.00 12.80
N GLU A 50 7.80 -5.96 13.19
CA GLU A 50 9.25 -6.05 13.34
C GLU A 50 9.65 -7.18 14.29
N ARG A 51 8.99 -7.31 15.45
CA ARG A 51 9.24 -8.43 16.37
C ARG A 51 8.90 -9.78 15.78
N ALA A 52 7.77 -9.88 15.08
CA ALA A 52 7.31 -11.13 14.49
C ALA A 52 8.24 -11.61 13.36
N PHE A 53 8.77 -10.68 12.56
CA PHE A 53 9.61 -10.98 11.41
C PHE A 53 11.12 -10.86 11.68
N ALA A 54 11.54 -10.49 12.89
CA ALA A 54 12.96 -10.39 13.27
C ALA A 54 13.80 -11.67 12.97
N PRO A 55 13.26 -12.91 13.13
CA PRO A 55 14.01 -14.13 12.76
C PRO A 55 14.14 -14.35 11.24
N LEU A 56 13.45 -13.59 10.43
CA LEU A 56 13.41 -13.67 8.97
C LEU A 56 14.23 -12.53 8.34
N ALA A 57 13.93 -12.19 7.10
CA ALA A 57 14.61 -11.10 6.39
C ALA A 57 14.19 -9.68 6.83
N GLY A 58 13.35 -9.56 7.86
CA GLY A 58 12.78 -8.30 8.30
C GLY A 58 11.42 -7.99 7.65
N VAL A 59 10.91 -6.79 7.93
CA VAL A 59 9.65 -6.29 7.39
C VAL A 59 9.70 -4.76 7.27
N ASP A 60 9.16 -4.24 6.18
CA ASP A 60 8.86 -2.82 6.04
C ASP A 60 7.36 -2.59 6.20
N MET A 61 7.00 -1.65 7.08
CA MET A 61 5.61 -1.25 7.27
C MET A 61 5.32 0.03 6.51
N SER A 62 4.22 0.04 5.75
CA SER A 62 3.74 1.20 5.01
C SER A 62 2.35 1.62 5.44
N TYR A 63 2.09 2.92 5.41
CA TYR A 63 0.76 3.47 5.60
C TYR A 63 0.09 3.68 4.24
N ALA A 64 -1.14 3.17 4.09
CA ALA A 64 -1.92 3.34 2.88
C ALA A 64 -2.57 4.74 2.82
N SER A 65 -2.06 5.62 1.97
CA SER A 65 -2.50 7.02 1.88
C SER A 65 -3.97 7.19 1.48
N LYS A 66 -4.53 6.22 0.77
CA LYS A 66 -5.96 6.20 0.41
C LYS A 66 -6.92 6.29 1.61
N ALA A 67 -6.47 5.95 2.82
CA ALA A 67 -7.26 6.08 4.04
C ALA A 67 -7.49 7.55 4.39
N PHE A 68 -6.45 8.35 4.39
CA PHE A 68 -6.44 9.81 4.45
C PHE A 68 -5.00 10.31 4.32
N LEU A 69 -4.74 11.27 3.45
CA LEU A 69 -3.43 11.88 3.28
C LEU A 69 -3.50 13.41 3.35
N SER A 70 -2.57 13.96 4.10
CA SER A 70 -2.19 15.37 4.10
C SER A 70 -0.69 15.47 4.33
N THR A 71 -0.09 16.65 4.14
CA THR A 71 1.33 16.85 4.45
C THR A 71 1.65 16.59 5.93
N ALA A 72 0.71 16.82 6.84
CA ALA A 72 0.87 16.49 8.27
C ALA A 72 0.93 14.98 8.48
N ILE A 73 -0.03 14.23 7.91
CA ILE A 73 -0.06 12.75 8.00
C ILE A 73 1.20 12.15 7.38
N ALA A 74 1.60 12.57 6.17
CA ALA A 74 2.81 12.06 5.53
C ALA A 74 4.07 12.32 6.39
N ARG A 75 4.13 13.47 7.07
CA ARG A 75 5.21 13.77 8.01
C ARG A 75 5.20 12.84 9.22
N TRP A 76 4.04 12.61 9.82
CA TRP A 76 3.92 11.69 10.96
C TRP A 76 4.30 10.26 10.59
N VAL A 77 3.85 9.79 9.44
CA VAL A 77 4.23 8.47 8.90
C VAL A 77 5.74 8.32 8.80
N ARG A 78 6.40 9.32 8.19
CA ARG A 78 7.86 9.35 8.07
C ARG A 78 8.56 9.38 9.44
N GLU A 79 8.11 10.23 10.36
CA GLU A 79 8.70 10.39 11.70
C GLU A 79 8.54 9.11 12.54
N GLU A 80 7.48 8.34 12.31
CA GLU A 80 7.29 7.03 12.92
C GLU A 80 8.04 5.90 12.18
N GLY A 81 8.82 6.23 11.15
CA GLY A 81 9.68 5.26 10.43
C GLY A 81 8.94 4.34 9.47
N LEU A 82 7.69 4.65 9.09
CA LEU A 82 6.94 3.86 8.12
C LEU A 82 7.22 4.33 6.68
N GLY A 83 7.04 3.41 5.72
CA GLY A 83 6.86 3.76 4.31
C GLY A 83 5.48 4.33 4.04
N LEU A 84 5.24 4.77 2.82
CA LEU A 84 3.95 5.33 2.41
C LEU A 84 3.54 4.73 1.06
N ASP A 85 2.33 4.17 1.02
CA ASP A 85 1.72 3.71 -0.22
C ASP A 85 0.90 4.85 -0.83
N VAL A 86 1.18 5.21 -2.07
CA VAL A 86 0.48 6.24 -2.83
C VAL A 86 -0.22 5.63 -4.04
N CYS A 87 -1.39 6.16 -4.43
CA CYS A 87 -2.22 5.60 -5.50
C CYS A 87 -2.48 6.59 -6.65
N SER A 88 -1.93 7.80 -6.56
CA SER A 88 -2.09 8.83 -7.59
C SER A 88 -0.93 9.81 -7.58
N GLY A 89 -0.77 10.55 -8.68
CA GLY A 89 0.21 11.63 -8.75
C GLY A 89 -0.02 12.73 -7.71
N GLY A 90 -1.28 12.98 -7.33
CA GLY A 90 -1.62 13.92 -6.26
C GLY A 90 -1.11 13.47 -4.89
N GLU A 91 -1.30 12.20 -4.53
CA GLU A 91 -0.76 11.63 -3.29
C GLU A 91 0.77 11.62 -3.30
N LEU A 92 1.40 11.26 -4.43
CA LEU A 92 2.85 11.33 -4.60
C LEU A 92 3.37 12.76 -4.36
N ALA A 93 2.72 13.76 -4.95
CA ALA A 93 3.09 15.16 -4.76
C ALA A 93 2.96 15.61 -3.29
N ILE A 94 1.91 15.18 -2.58
CA ILE A 94 1.74 15.45 -1.14
C ILE A 94 2.85 14.81 -0.32
N ALA A 95 3.20 13.54 -0.60
CA ALA A 95 4.25 12.81 0.08
C ALA A 95 5.61 13.50 -0.09
N LEU A 96 5.99 13.83 -1.33
CA LEU A 96 7.23 14.53 -1.64
C LEU A 96 7.29 15.91 -1.00
N ARG A 97 6.19 16.68 -1.04
CA ARG A 97 6.08 17.99 -0.38
C ARG A 97 6.22 17.91 1.13
N ALA A 98 5.80 16.81 1.73
CA ALA A 98 5.97 16.55 3.17
C ALA A 98 7.40 16.14 3.56
N GLY A 99 8.29 15.96 2.57
CA GLY A 99 9.66 15.52 2.75
C GLY A 99 9.79 14.03 2.98
N SER A 100 8.85 13.22 2.47
CA SER A 100 9.00 11.77 2.47
C SER A 100 10.16 11.38 1.56
N ASP A 101 10.94 10.38 1.99
CA ASP A 101 11.96 9.78 1.15
C ASP A 101 11.29 8.97 0.03
N ALA A 102 11.53 9.35 -1.23
CA ALA A 102 10.93 8.71 -2.39
C ALA A 102 11.25 7.20 -2.44
N SER A 103 12.44 6.79 -2.00
CA SER A 103 12.84 5.38 -1.94
C SER A 103 12.00 4.54 -0.99
N ARG A 104 11.25 5.16 -0.08
CA ARG A 104 10.33 4.51 0.85
C ARG A 104 8.86 4.63 0.44
N LEU A 105 8.61 5.14 -0.77
CA LEU A 105 7.26 5.18 -1.34
C LEU A 105 7.01 3.95 -2.20
N THR A 106 5.78 3.44 -2.15
CA THR A 106 5.27 2.41 -3.06
C THR A 106 4.10 2.97 -3.85
N PHE A 107 4.19 2.95 -5.18
CA PHE A 107 3.16 3.53 -6.04
C PHE A 107 2.22 2.46 -6.59
N HIS A 108 0.97 2.48 -6.13
CA HIS A 108 -0.11 1.59 -6.50
C HIS A 108 -1.06 2.23 -7.54
N GLY A 109 -2.05 1.46 -7.98
CA GLY A 109 -3.13 1.91 -8.85
C GLY A 109 -3.25 1.06 -10.10
N ASN A 110 -4.47 0.90 -10.60
CA ASN A 110 -4.79 0.10 -11.80
C ASN A 110 -4.92 0.93 -13.08
N ASN A 111 -4.75 2.24 -12.99
CA ASN A 111 -4.86 3.14 -14.14
C ASN A 111 -3.87 4.30 -14.02
N LYS A 112 -2.60 3.96 -13.75
CA LYS A 112 -1.52 4.94 -13.73
C LYS A 112 -1.28 5.48 -15.14
N SER A 113 -1.33 6.79 -15.32
CA SER A 113 -0.98 7.45 -16.57
C SER A 113 0.53 7.41 -16.82
N ASP A 114 0.94 7.56 -18.07
CA ASP A 114 2.37 7.64 -18.44
C ASP A 114 3.06 8.81 -17.72
N ALA A 115 2.35 9.91 -17.53
CA ALA A 115 2.88 11.05 -16.78
C ALA A 115 3.12 10.73 -15.31
N GLU A 116 2.22 9.99 -14.67
CA GLU A 116 2.38 9.54 -13.27
C GLU A 116 3.49 8.51 -13.14
N LEU A 117 3.59 7.56 -14.08
CA LEU A 117 4.69 6.59 -14.13
C LEU A 117 6.04 7.29 -14.32
N ALA A 118 6.12 8.23 -15.26
CA ALA A 118 7.34 9.02 -15.49
C ALA A 118 7.74 9.81 -14.24
N LEU A 119 6.79 10.50 -13.61
CA LEU A 119 7.04 11.25 -12.37
C LEU A 119 7.55 10.32 -11.25
N ALA A 120 6.95 9.15 -11.08
CA ALA A 120 7.38 8.18 -10.08
C ALA A 120 8.81 7.70 -10.32
N VAL A 121 9.15 7.38 -11.57
CA VAL A 121 10.51 6.98 -11.96
C VAL A 121 11.51 8.12 -11.79
N GLU A 122 11.21 9.33 -12.26
CA GLU A 122 12.06 10.52 -12.15
C GLU A 122 12.35 10.92 -10.70
N THR A 123 11.37 10.76 -9.82
CA THR A 123 11.54 11.09 -8.40
C THR A 123 12.19 9.97 -7.59
N GLY A 124 12.41 8.80 -8.19
CA GLY A 124 13.06 7.67 -7.54
C GLY A 124 12.16 6.96 -6.53
N VAL A 125 10.88 6.81 -6.86
CA VAL A 125 9.94 6.01 -6.03
C VAL A 125 10.50 4.61 -5.83
N GLY A 126 10.52 4.15 -4.58
CA GLY A 126 11.16 2.90 -4.21
C GLY A 126 10.61 1.69 -4.95
N ARG A 127 9.28 1.60 -5.08
CA ARG A 127 8.61 0.50 -5.81
C ARG A 127 7.39 0.99 -6.56
N ILE A 128 7.18 0.49 -7.77
CA ILE A 128 5.92 0.65 -8.50
C ILE A 128 5.22 -0.70 -8.54
N VAL A 129 3.96 -0.74 -8.12
CA VAL A 129 3.15 -1.95 -8.17
C VAL A 129 2.44 -2.01 -9.51
N ILE A 130 2.89 -2.90 -10.37
CA ILE A 130 2.32 -3.15 -11.70
C ILE A 130 1.01 -3.91 -11.56
N ASP A 131 -0.04 -3.41 -12.20
CA ASP A 131 -1.40 -3.92 -12.05
C ASP A 131 -1.89 -4.71 -13.29
N SER A 132 -1.23 -4.58 -14.43
CA SER A 132 -1.60 -5.24 -15.69
C SER A 132 -0.38 -5.56 -16.56
N LEU A 133 -0.58 -6.46 -17.54
CA LEU A 133 0.47 -6.81 -18.51
C LEU A 133 0.85 -5.62 -19.39
N ASP A 134 -0.11 -4.77 -19.79
CA ASP A 134 0.15 -3.55 -20.57
C ASP A 134 1.05 -2.57 -19.81
N GLU A 135 0.87 -2.46 -18.50
CA GLU A 135 1.68 -1.56 -17.68
C GLU A 135 3.15 -1.96 -17.63
N ILE A 136 3.47 -3.27 -17.75
CA ILE A 136 4.87 -3.74 -17.84
C ILE A 136 5.59 -3.07 -18.99
N ASP A 137 5.01 -3.12 -20.17
CA ASP A 137 5.62 -2.59 -21.40
C ASP A 137 5.76 -1.06 -21.34
N ARG A 138 4.71 -0.37 -20.87
CA ARG A 138 4.70 1.08 -20.70
C ARG A 138 5.76 1.54 -19.71
N LEU A 139 5.82 0.91 -18.53
CA LEU A 139 6.78 1.27 -17.49
C LEU A 139 8.21 0.97 -17.93
N ASN A 140 8.44 -0.17 -18.57
CA ASN A 140 9.76 -0.52 -19.11
C ASN A 140 10.25 0.53 -20.12
N ALA A 141 9.39 0.94 -21.07
CA ALA A 141 9.74 1.98 -22.04
C ALA A 141 10.03 3.33 -21.37
N ILE A 142 9.29 3.71 -20.34
CA ILE A 142 9.50 4.94 -19.58
C ILE A 142 10.83 4.89 -18.81
N ALA A 143 11.09 3.81 -18.07
CA ALA A 143 12.31 3.64 -17.29
C ALA A 143 13.55 3.59 -18.18
N ALA A 144 13.49 2.88 -19.30
CA ALA A 144 14.56 2.82 -20.30
C ALA A 144 14.87 4.21 -20.89
N ARG A 145 13.86 4.99 -21.24
CA ARG A 145 14.03 6.37 -21.76
C ARG A 145 14.69 7.27 -20.72
N LEU A 146 14.41 7.06 -19.44
CA LEU A 146 14.99 7.82 -18.31
C LEU A 146 16.34 7.27 -17.87
N GLY A 147 16.83 6.19 -18.47
CA GLY A 147 18.13 5.60 -18.18
C GLY A 147 18.25 5.00 -16.79
N THR A 148 17.16 4.48 -16.23
CA THR A 148 17.11 3.91 -14.88
C THR A 148 16.55 2.50 -14.89
N SER A 149 16.80 1.74 -13.82
CA SER A 149 16.17 0.46 -13.55
C SER A 149 15.19 0.60 -12.39
N GLN A 150 13.89 0.51 -12.69
CA GLN A 150 12.83 0.73 -11.72
C GLN A 150 12.49 -0.57 -10.96
N PRO A 151 12.58 -0.57 -9.61
CA PRO A 151 12.10 -1.68 -8.81
C PRO A 151 10.58 -1.80 -8.89
N VAL A 152 10.08 -3.03 -9.08
CA VAL A 152 8.65 -3.28 -9.25
C VAL A 152 8.16 -4.47 -8.44
N LEU A 153 6.90 -4.38 -8.03
CA LEU A 153 6.11 -5.51 -7.54
C LEU A 153 5.02 -5.81 -8.57
N LEU A 154 4.64 -7.07 -8.73
CA LEU A 154 3.47 -7.46 -9.51
C LEU A 154 2.28 -7.66 -8.59
N ARG A 155 1.19 -6.93 -8.84
CA ARG A 155 -0.06 -7.14 -8.14
C ARG A 155 -0.78 -8.35 -8.70
N VAL A 156 -1.03 -9.32 -7.81
CA VAL A 156 -1.73 -10.57 -8.18
C VAL A 156 -3.02 -10.71 -7.42
N THR A 157 -4.03 -11.26 -8.09
CA THR A 157 -5.34 -11.57 -7.50
C THR A 157 -5.30 -12.99 -6.96
N SER A 158 -5.39 -13.10 -5.62
CA SER A 158 -5.32 -14.40 -4.94
C SER A 158 -6.65 -15.19 -4.98
N GLY A 159 -7.74 -14.59 -5.49
CA GLY A 159 -9.08 -15.21 -5.45
C GLY A 159 -9.64 -15.38 -4.02
N VAL A 160 -9.17 -14.58 -3.07
CA VAL A 160 -9.65 -14.56 -1.68
C VAL A 160 -10.42 -13.26 -1.45
N GLU A 161 -11.71 -13.37 -1.16
CA GLU A 161 -12.54 -12.26 -0.71
C GLU A 161 -12.74 -12.32 0.81
N ALA A 162 -12.42 -11.22 1.48
CA ALA A 162 -12.45 -11.11 2.94
C ALA A 162 -13.87 -11.08 3.55
N HIS A 163 -14.92 -10.97 2.72
CA HIS A 163 -16.29 -10.78 3.19
C HIS A 163 -17.19 -12.02 3.09
N THR A 164 -16.69 -13.16 2.62
CA THR A 164 -17.47 -14.39 2.51
C THR A 164 -17.02 -15.43 3.52
N HIS A 165 -17.97 -15.98 4.31
CA HIS A 165 -17.75 -17.13 5.20
C HIS A 165 -17.39 -18.43 4.45
N GLU A 166 -17.44 -18.43 3.13
CA GLU A 166 -17.05 -19.55 2.28
C GLU A 166 -15.80 -19.17 1.48
N PHE A 167 -14.65 -19.55 2.02
CA PHE A 167 -13.33 -19.42 1.35
C PHE A 167 -13.19 -20.30 0.09
N ILE A 168 -14.28 -20.90 -0.40
CA ILE A 168 -14.34 -21.86 -1.51
C ILE A 168 -15.33 -21.38 -2.57
N SER A 169 -15.55 -20.11 -2.70
CA SER A 169 -16.21 -19.65 -3.91
C SER A 169 -15.16 -19.59 -5.02
N THR A 170 -15.44 -20.20 -6.17
CA THR A 170 -14.91 -19.81 -7.48
C THR A 170 -15.38 -18.38 -7.74
N ALA A 171 -15.03 -17.50 -6.81
CA ALA A 171 -15.43 -16.13 -6.75
C ALA A 171 -14.95 -15.44 -8.02
N HIS A 172 -15.79 -14.63 -8.55
CA HIS A 172 -15.46 -13.65 -9.56
C HIS A 172 -14.14 -13.00 -9.15
N GLU A 173 -13.04 -13.35 -9.82
CA GLU A 173 -11.79 -12.63 -9.71
C GLU A 173 -12.16 -11.17 -9.96
N ASP A 174 -11.78 -10.28 -9.05
CA ASP A 174 -11.99 -8.87 -9.24
C ASP A 174 -11.21 -8.46 -10.51
N GLN A 175 -11.92 -8.37 -11.62
CA GLN A 175 -11.35 -8.05 -12.93
C GLN A 175 -10.80 -6.62 -12.99
N LYS A 176 -11.01 -5.86 -11.93
CA LYS A 176 -10.59 -4.46 -11.85
C LYS A 176 -9.13 -4.28 -11.46
N PHE A 177 -8.60 -5.16 -10.63
CA PHE A 177 -7.27 -5.02 -10.03
C PHE A 177 -6.46 -6.31 -10.11
N GLY A 178 -5.20 -6.14 -10.52
CA GLY A 178 -4.20 -7.19 -10.45
C GLY A 178 -4.30 -8.23 -11.56
N ILE A 179 -3.31 -9.09 -11.58
CA ILE A 179 -3.12 -10.15 -12.60
C ILE A 179 -3.53 -11.48 -11.96
N SER A 180 -4.34 -12.26 -12.67
CA SER A 180 -4.87 -13.52 -12.14
C SER A 180 -3.79 -14.57 -11.93
N ILE A 181 -3.83 -15.21 -10.75
CA ILE A 181 -3.01 -16.41 -10.48
C ILE A 181 -3.61 -17.63 -11.20
N THR A 182 -4.95 -17.75 -11.23
CA THR A 182 -5.62 -18.96 -11.69
C THR A 182 -5.60 -19.15 -13.19
N THR A 183 -5.51 -18.08 -13.97
CA THR A 183 -5.39 -18.14 -15.45
C THR A 183 -3.97 -18.40 -15.93
N GLY A 184 -2.96 -18.30 -15.07
CA GLY A 184 -1.55 -18.39 -15.43
C GLY A 184 -0.94 -17.05 -15.87
N ASP A 185 -1.73 -15.99 -15.99
CA ASP A 185 -1.26 -14.65 -16.42
C ASP A 185 -0.22 -14.07 -15.43
N ALA A 186 -0.35 -14.39 -14.13
CA ALA A 186 0.62 -13.95 -13.13
C ALA A 186 2.03 -14.52 -13.37
N LEU A 187 2.13 -15.79 -13.78
CA LEU A 187 3.41 -16.41 -14.11
C LEU A 187 4.01 -15.83 -15.40
N GLU A 188 3.16 -15.55 -16.38
CA GLU A 188 3.58 -14.85 -17.60
C GLU A 188 4.06 -13.43 -17.31
N ALA A 189 3.39 -12.69 -16.40
CA ALA A 189 3.83 -11.37 -15.96
C ALA A 189 5.22 -11.41 -15.31
N ILE A 190 5.49 -12.42 -14.46
CA ILE A 190 6.82 -12.60 -13.86
C ILE A 190 7.88 -12.74 -14.96
N ARG A 191 7.65 -13.62 -15.95
CA ARG A 191 8.59 -13.80 -17.07
C ARG A 191 8.82 -12.52 -17.86
N ARG A 192 7.77 -11.74 -18.11
CA ARG A 192 7.88 -10.46 -18.86
C ARG A 192 8.68 -9.42 -18.08
N VAL A 193 8.45 -9.29 -16.78
CA VAL A 193 9.21 -8.35 -15.95
C VAL A 193 10.68 -8.74 -15.86
N GLU A 194 10.98 -10.03 -15.71
CA GLU A 194 12.37 -10.52 -15.69
C GLU A 194 13.09 -10.32 -17.03
N ALA A 195 12.35 -10.38 -18.16
CA ALA A 195 12.90 -10.13 -19.49
C ALA A 195 13.00 -8.61 -19.81
N ALA A 196 12.48 -7.73 -18.98
CA ALA A 196 12.46 -6.29 -19.20
C ALA A 196 13.76 -5.62 -18.73
N ASP A 197 14.52 -5.02 -19.63
CA ASP A 197 15.86 -4.47 -19.36
C ASP A 197 15.90 -3.33 -18.35
N ALA A 198 14.81 -2.56 -18.23
CA ALA A 198 14.73 -1.39 -17.36
C ALA A 198 13.83 -1.59 -16.13
N LEU A 199 13.40 -2.82 -15.86
CA LEU A 199 12.66 -3.16 -14.66
C LEU A 199 13.47 -4.12 -13.78
N ARG A 200 13.23 -4.06 -12.48
CA ARG A 200 13.82 -4.98 -11.51
C ARG A 200 12.70 -5.60 -10.67
N PHE A 201 12.45 -6.87 -10.87
CA PHE A 201 11.45 -7.60 -10.11
C PHE A 201 11.88 -7.79 -8.65
N GLU A 202 11.08 -7.29 -7.70
CA GLU A 202 11.34 -7.44 -6.27
C GLU A 202 10.35 -8.36 -5.57
N GLY A 203 9.25 -8.73 -6.23
CA GLY A 203 8.30 -9.65 -5.65
C GLY A 203 6.85 -9.42 -6.06
N LEU A 204 5.96 -10.05 -5.30
CA LEU A 204 4.52 -10.04 -5.53
C LEU A 204 3.82 -9.16 -4.51
N HIS A 205 2.71 -8.57 -4.92
CA HIS A 205 1.80 -7.82 -4.07
C HIS A 205 0.39 -8.42 -4.18
N SER A 206 -0.35 -8.47 -3.09
CA SER A 206 -1.76 -8.82 -3.09
C SER A 206 -2.54 -7.95 -2.12
N HIS A 207 -3.80 -7.66 -2.47
CA HIS A 207 -4.74 -6.92 -1.63
C HIS A 207 -6.04 -7.73 -1.54
N ILE A 208 -6.50 -8.02 -0.33
CA ILE A 208 -7.66 -8.88 -0.10
C ILE A 208 -8.90 -8.12 0.36
N GLY A 209 -8.84 -6.79 0.37
CA GLY A 209 -9.96 -5.93 0.74
C GLY A 209 -9.66 -4.93 1.85
N SER A 210 -10.68 -4.18 2.23
CA SER A 210 -10.66 -3.21 3.33
C SER A 210 -11.62 -3.62 4.43
N GLN A 211 -11.44 -3.11 5.65
CA GLN A 211 -12.31 -3.37 6.81
C GLN A 211 -12.44 -4.87 7.13
N ILE A 212 -11.32 -5.58 7.09
CA ILE A 212 -11.26 -7.01 7.35
C ILE A 212 -11.16 -7.22 8.86
N PHE A 213 -12.09 -7.97 9.42
CA PHE A 213 -12.15 -8.28 10.85
C PHE A 213 -11.66 -9.70 11.19
N ASP A 214 -11.58 -10.58 10.18
CA ASP A 214 -11.09 -11.95 10.33
C ASP A 214 -9.71 -12.08 9.65
N THR A 215 -8.75 -12.65 10.36
CA THR A 215 -7.37 -12.80 9.88
C THR A 215 -7.15 -14.01 8.97
N ASN A 216 -8.09 -14.95 8.90
CA ASN A 216 -7.95 -16.19 8.11
C ASN A 216 -7.74 -15.92 6.61
N GLY A 217 -8.42 -14.90 6.08
CA GLY A 217 -8.25 -14.49 4.68
C GLY A 217 -6.80 -14.09 4.33
N PHE A 218 -6.10 -13.46 5.26
CA PHE A 218 -4.69 -13.10 5.06
C PHE A 218 -3.78 -14.32 4.97
N GLU A 219 -4.01 -15.36 5.79
CA GLU A 219 -3.23 -16.58 5.73
C GLU A 219 -3.41 -17.31 4.39
N VAL A 220 -4.66 -17.46 3.94
CA VAL A 220 -4.96 -18.12 2.66
C VAL A 220 -4.34 -17.35 1.49
N ALA A 221 -4.49 -16.03 1.46
CA ALA A 221 -3.88 -15.19 0.43
C ALA A 221 -2.35 -15.29 0.44
N ALA A 222 -1.73 -15.20 1.61
CA ALA A 222 -0.28 -15.33 1.75
C ALA A 222 0.23 -16.68 1.23
N ARG A 223 -0.44 -17.79 1.55
CA ARG A 223 -0.07 -19.12 1.06
C ARG A 223 -0.13 -19.20 -0.48
N ARG A 224 -1.18 -18.62 -1.11
CA ARG A 224 -1.31 -18.60 -2.57
C ARG A 224 -0.22 -17.75 -3.23
N VAL A 225 0.04 -16.57 -2.69
CA VAL A 225 1.10 -15.69 -3.19
C VAL A 225 2.48 -16.33 -3.05
N LEU A 226 2.76 -16.98 -1.91
CA LEU A 226 4.03 -17.70 -1.71
C LEU A 226 4.18 -18.91 -2.62
N ALA A 227 3.09 -19.63 -2.92
CA ALA A 227 3.11 -20.72 -3.89
C ALA A 227 3.47 -20.21 -5.28
N LEU A 228 2.86 -19.11 -5.74
CA LEU A 228 3.22 -18.47 -7.01
C LEU A 228 4.67 -17.96 -7.01
N ALA A 229 5.13 -17.37 -5.90
CA ALA A 229 6.53 -16.92 -5.81
C ALA A 229 7.53 -18.06 -5.96
N LYS A 230 7.20 -19.24 -5.41
CA LYS A 230 8.03 -20.45 -5.58
C LYS A 230 8.01 -20.91 -7.03
N GLU A 231 6.83 -21.02 -7.63
CA GLU A 231 6.67 -21.41 -9.05
C GLU A 231 7.38 -20.44 -9.98
N GLY A 232 7.24 -19.13 -9.74
CA GLY A 232 7.94 -18.08 -10.48
C GLY A 232 9.46 -18.25 -10.43
N ARG A 233 10.02 -18.50 -9.24
CA ARG A 233 11.46 -18.74 -9.08
C ARG A 233 11.93 -19.97 -9.86
N GLU A 234 11.16 -21.05 -9.85
CA GLU A 234 11.48 -22.26 -10.59
C GLU A 234 11.40 -22.06 -12.12
N ALA A 235 10.55 -21.13 -12.57
CA ALA A 235 10.34 -20.85 -14.00
C ALA A 235 11.37 -19.88 -14.62
N ILE A 236 12.03 -19.06 -13.80
CA ILE A 236 13.03 -18.07 -14.26
C ILE A 236 14.48 -18.49 -13.95
N GLY A 237 14.70 -19.58 -13.18
CA GLY A 237 16.04 -20.09 -12.82
C GLY A 237 16.60 -19.39 -11.60
#